data_70be24c07937bd50bf8d73f213778e8a
#
_entry.id   70be24c07937bd50bf8d73f213778e8a
#
_cell.length_a   1.000
_cell.length_b   1.000
_cell.length_c   1.000
_cell.angle_alpha   90.00
_cell.angle_beta   90.00
_cell.angle_gamma   90.00
#
_symmetry.space_group_name_H-M   'P 1'
#
loop_
_entity.id
_entity.type
_entity.pdbx_description
1 polymer ?
#
loop_
_entity_poly.entity_id
_entity_poly.type
_entity_poly.pdbx_seq_one_letter_code
_entity_poly.pdbx_strand_id
1 'polypeptide(L)'
;MRYFIEISYLGTGYHGWQIQPNAITIQEVLENCMSKILDSKIKLIGAGRTDSGVHANQMFAHFDFNSKIINSNELIYKLNSFLPKEIVINDLIMVKNDA
;
A
#
# COMPACT_ATOMS: atom_id res chain seq x y z
N MET A 1 -1.88 16.21 -1.51
CA MET A 1 -0.86 15.90 -0.48
C MET A 1 -0.26 14.53 -0.76
N ARG A 2 1.02 14.38 -0.55
CA ARG A 2 1.71 13.11 -0.79
C ARG A 2 1.98 12.38 0.52
N TYR A 3 1.80 11.08 0.51
CA TYR A 3 2.05 10.23 1.65
C TYR A 3 2.96 9.08 1.25
N PHE A 4 3.89 8.74 2.13
CA PHE A 4 4.70 7.54 2.02
C PHE A 4 4.13 6.49 2.97
N ILE A 5 4.07 5.24 2.49
CA ILE A 5 3.71 4.11 3.35
C ILE A 5 4.86 3.12 3.36
N GLU A 6 5.07 2.54 4.53
CA GLU A 6 5.98 1.42 4.71
C GLU A 6 5.15 0.16 4.88
N ILE A 7 5.44 -0.85 4.08
CA ILE A 7 4.67 -2.10 4.08
C ILE A 7 5.60 -3.30 4.19
N SER A 8 5.03 -4.38 4.73
CA SER A 8 5.64 -5.70 4.75
C SER A 8 4.66 -6.68 4.13
N TYR A 9 5.15 -7.67 3.40
CA TYR A 9 4.25 -8.68 2.86
C TYR A 9 4.96 -10.01 2.63
N LEU A 10 4.15 -11.08 2.67
CA LEU A 10 4.55 -12.42 2.24
C LEU A 10 4.07 -12.57 0.80
N GLY A 11 5.01 -12.81 -0.11
CA GLY A 11 4.70 -12.86 -1.54
C GLY A 11 4.04 -14.16 -2.00
N THR A 12 3.93 -15.15 -1.13
CA THR A 12 3.30 -16.43 -1.46
C THR A 12 1.84 -16.22 -1.89
N GLY A 13 1.49 -16.70 -3.06
CA GLY A 13 0.16 -16.52 -3.61
C GLY A 13 -0.06 -15.21 -4.37
N TYR A 14 0.96 -14.37 -4.46
CA TYR A 14 0.89 -13.11 -5.21
C TYR A 14 1.87 -13.13 -6.39
N HIS A 15 1.51 -12.42 -7.46
CA HIS A 15 2.31 -12.32 -8.66
C HIS A 15 3.18 -11.07 -8.65
N GLY A 16 3.87 -10.84 -7.52
CA GLY A 16 4.76 -9.71 -7.33
C GLY A 16 4.03 -8.44 -6.87
N TRP A 17 4.76 -7.34 -6.87
CA TRP A 17 4.25 -6.05 -6.41
C TRP A 17 3.32 -5.41 -7.44
N GLN A 18 3.79 -5.26 -8.68
CA GLN A 18 3.16 -4.40 -9.68
C GLN A 18 1.91 -5.04 -10.29
N ILE A 19 0.86 -4.23 -10.47
CA ILE A 19 -0.40 -4.65 -11.10
C ILE A 19 -0.13 -5.24 -12.48
N GLN A 20 -0.74 -6.40 -12.74
CA GLN A 20 -0.66 -7.13 -14.00
C GLN A 20 -2.07 -7.61 -14.38
N PRO A 21 -2.35 -7.73 -15.69
CA PRO A 21 -3.61 -8.36 -16.11
C PRO A 21 -3.65 -9.83 -15.71
N ASN A 22 -4.82 -10.29 -15.28
CA ASN A 22 -5.08 -11.70 -14.95
C ASN A 22 -4.23 -12.28 -13.82
N ALA A 23 -3.71 -11.43 -12.92
CA ALA A 23 -2.91 -11.89 -11.78
C ALA A 23 -3.18 -11.02 -10.57
N ILE A 24 -3.23 -11.63 -9.38
CA ILE A 24 -3.38 -10.91 -8.13
C ILE A 24 -2.00 -10.45 -7.66
N THR A 25 -1.86 -9.15 -7.40
CA THR A 25 -0.61 -8.55 -6.95
C THR A 25 -0.81 -7.78 -5.65
N ILE A 26 0.31 -7.53 -4.97
CA ILE A 26 0.30 -6.77 -3.70
C ILE A 26 -0.26 -5.36 -3.93
N GLN A 27 0.19 -4.70 -4.99
CA GLN A 27 -0.27 -3.34 -5.31
C GLN A 27 -1.78 -3.28 -5.51
N GLU A 28 -2.34 -4.22 -6.24
CA GLU A 28 -3.77 -4.25 -6.52
C GLU A 28 -4.60 -4.40 -5.24
N VAL A 29 -4.20 -5.32 -4.37
CA VAL A 29 -4.90 -5.56 -3.11
C VAL A 29 -4.85 -4.32 -2.22
N LEU A 30 -3.67 -3.69 -2.11
CA LEU A 30 -3.51 -2.47 -1.33
C LEU A 30 -4.33 -1.31 -1.89
N GLU A 31 -4.26 -1.08 -3.20
CA GLU A 31 -4.98 0.03 -3.83
C GLU A 31 -6.50 -0.13 -3.66
N ASN A 32 -7.01 -1.34 -3.82
CA ASN A 32 -8.44 -1.59 -3.64
C ASN A 32 -8.89 -1.33 -2.22
N CYS A 33 -8.12 -1.79 -1.24
CA CYS A 33 -8.44 -1.58 0.17
C CYS A 33 -8.39 -0.09 0.53
N MET A 34 -7.31 0.58 0.15
CA MET A 34 -7.12 2.00 0.47
C MET A 34 -8.16 2.88 -0.21
N SER A 35 -8.50 2.56 -1.47
CA SER A 35 -9.50 3.33 -2.22
C SER A 35 -10.87 3.25 -1.57
N LYS A 36 -11.24 2.09 -1.04
CA LYS A 36 -12.51 1.92 -0.33
C LYS A 36 -12.52 2.67 0.99
N ILE A 37 -11.46 2.53 1.78
CA ILE A 37 -11.40 3.13 3.13
C ILE A 37 -11.31 4.65 3.05
N LEU A 38 -10.54 5.17 2.10
CA LEU A 38 -10.36 6.62 1.93
C LEU A 38 -11.42 7.25 1.03
N ASP A 39 -12.30 6.44 0.46
CA ASP A 39 -13.36 6.88 -0.46
C ASP A 39 -12.81 7.75 -1.59
N SER A 40 -11.72 7.31 -2.17
CA SER A 40 -11.01 8.03 -3.22
C SER A 40 -10.17 7.05 -4.01
N LYS A 41 -9.98 7.29 -5.30
CA LYS A 41 -9.14 6.43 -6.11
C LYS A 41 -7.67 6.62 -5.73
N ILE A 42 -7.06 5.61 -5.16
CA ILE A 42 -5.68 5.64 -4.72
C ILE A 42 -4.81 4.82 -5.68
N LYS A 43 -3.73 5.42 -6.14
CA LYS A 43 -2.69 4.74 -6.92
C LYS A 43 -1.40 4.77 -6.15
N LEU A 44 -0.81 3.60 -5.96
CA LEU A 44 0.46 3.46 -5.25
C LEU A 44 1.61 3.36 -6.25
N ILE A 45 2.70 4.06 -5.94
CA ILE A 45 3.94 3.96 -6.70
C ILE A 45 4.99 3.38 -5.76
N GLY A 46 5.43 2.15 -6.05
CA GLY A 46 6.44 1.49 -5.24
C GLY A 46 7.84 2.01 -5.54
N ALA A 47 8.69 2.00 -4.52
CA ALA A 47 10.10 2.36 -4.68
C ALA A 47 10.90 1.28 -5.41
N GLY A 48 10.34 0.08 -5.53
CA GLY A 48 10.96 -1.04 -6.24
C GLY A 48 9.90 -2.04 -6.66
N ARG A 49 10.35 -3.13 -7.25
CA ARG A 49 9.47 -4.21 -7.69
C ARG A 49 9.95 -5.52 -7.11
N THR A 50 9.01 -6.43 -6.86
CA THR A 50 9.33 -7.81 -6.51
C THR A 50 8.65 -8.75 -7.50
N ASP A 51 9.30 -9.89 -7.73
CA ASP A 51 8.75 -10.94 -8.58
C ASP A 51 7.73 -11.78 -7.83
N SER A 52 7.05 -12.64 -8.56
CA SER A 52 6.05 -13.55 -7.99
C SER A 52 6.65 -14.38 -6.85
N GLY A 53 5.95 -14.44 -5.74
CA GLY A 53 6.33 -15.24 -4.58
C GLY A 53 7.39 -14.63 -3.69
N VAL A 54 7.96 -13.50 -4.04
CA VAL A 54 9.00 -12.84 -3.24
C VAL A 54 8.37 -12.11 -2.06
N HIS A 55 9.00 -12.26 -0.90
CA HIS A 55 8.58 -11.57 0.32
C HIS A 55 9.30 -10.23 0.47
N ALA A 56 8.67 -9.30 1.18
CA ALA A 56 9.31 -8.04 1.56
C ALA A 56 9.07 -7.79 3.05
N ASN A 57 10.14 -7.58 3.81
CA ASN A 57 10.06 -7.15 5.20
C ASN A 57 9.82 -5.66 5.30
N GLN A 58 10.31 -4.90 4.33
CA GLN A 58 10.17 -3.47 4.30
C GLN A 58 10.16 -3.01 2.84
N MET A 59 9.10 -2.36 2.45
CA MET A 59 8.98 -1.75 1.14
C MET A 59 8.27 -0.42 1.27
N PHE A 60 8.74 0.57 0.55
CA PHE A 60 8.13 1.90 0.55
C PHE A 60 7.37 2.14 -0.73
N ALA A 61 6.23 2.78 -0.59
CA ALA A 61 5.44 3.26 -1.72
C ALA A 61 4.89 4.64 -1.36
N HIS A 62 4.46 5.38 -2.38
CA HIS A 62 3.82 6.65 -2.13
C HIS A 62 2.52 6.77 -2.91
N PHE A 63 1.67 7.67 -2.46
CA PHE A 63 0.42 8.00 -3.13
C PHE A 63 0.04 9.45 -2.86
N ASP A 64 -0.76 10.00 -3.73
CA ASP A 64 -1.30 11.34 -3.55
C ASP A 64 -2.77 11.23 -3.10
N PHE A 65 -3.13 12.07 -2.14
CA PHE A 65 -4.48 12.13 -1.61
C PHE A 65 -4.86 13.59 -1.40
N ASN A 66 -6.10 13.93 -1.69
CA ASN A 66 -6.54 15.32 -1.69
C ASN A 66 -6.92 15.88 -0.32
N SER A 67 -6.83 15.07 0.73
CA SER A 67 -7.18 15.49 2.09
C SER A 67 -6.06 15.13 3.05
N LYS A 68 -6.01 15.88 4.17
CA LYS A 68 -5.05 15.59 5.23
C LYS A 68 -5.54 14.42 6.08
N ILE A 69 -4.69 13.44 6.26
CA ILE A 69 -4.93 12.32 7.17
C ILE A 69 -4.58 12.79 8.57
N ILE A 70 -5.60 12.93 9.44
CA ILE A 70 -5.45 13.54 10.76
C ILE A 70 -4.79 12.57 11.74
N ASN A 71 -5.19 11.30 11.71
CA ASN A 71 -4.65 10.29 12.62
C ASN A 71 -4.17 9.09 11.80
N SER A 72 -2.87 9.07 11.50
CA SER A 72 -2.30 8.01 10.68
C SER A 72 -2.31 6.67 11.38
N ASN A 73 -2.13 6.62 12.70
CA ASN A 73 -2.16 5.36 13.44
C ASN A 73 -3.53 4.70 13.41
N GLU A 74 -4.58 5.50 13.54
CA GLU A 74 -5.95 5.00 13.43
C GLU A 74 -6.25 4.47 12.03
N LEU A 75 -5.80 5.18 11.01
CA LEU A 75 -5.97 4.74 9.63
C LEU A 75 -5.20 3.46 9.35
N ILE A 76 -3.97 3.34 9.84
CA ILE A 76 -3.16 2.12 9.70
C ILE A 76 -3.88 0.94 10.33
N TYR A 77 -4.40 1.11 11.54
CA TYR A 77 -5.15 0.06 12.22
C TYR A 77 -6.37 -0.37 11.39
N LYS A 78 -7.12 0.59 10.90
CA LYS A 78 -8.31 0.31 10.09
C LYS A 78 -7.96 -0.43 8.80
N LEU A 79 -6.93 0.03 8.09
CA LEU A 79 -6.49 -0.62 6.86
C LEU A 79 -6.03 -2.05 7.12
N ASN A 80 -5.22 -2.26 8.16
CA ASN A 80 -4.72 -3.58 8.48
C ASN A 80 -5.84 -4.54 8.90
N SER A 81 -6.94 -4.02 9.45
CA SER A 81 -8.07 -4.87 9.82
C SER A 81 -8.82 -5.41 8.60
N PHE A 82 -8.71 -4.75 7.45
CA PHE A 82 -9.36 -5.17 6.21
C PHE A 82 -8.41 -5.88 5.24
N LEU A 83 -7.10 -5.69 5.40
CA LEU A 83 -6.12 -6.34 4.52
C LEU A 83 -5.96 -7.82 4.85
N PRO A 84 -5.58 -8.65 3.87
CA PRO A 84 -5.18 -10.03 4.15
C PRO A 84 -4.00 -10.07 5.14
N LYS A 85 -3.87 -11.18 5.86
CA LYS A 85 -2.80 -11.33 6.86
C LYS A 85 -1.40 -11.19 6.29
N GLU A 86 -1.24 -11.50 5.00
CA GLU A 86 0.05 -11.49 4.31
C GLU A 86 0.55 -10.07 4.01
N ILE A 87 -0.30 -9.05 4.18
CA ILE A 87 0.05 -7.67 3.85
C ILE A 87 -0.20 -6.80 5.07
N VAL A 88 0.84 -6.08 5.50
CA VAL A 88 0.76 -5.21 6.69
C VAL A 88 1.31 -3.84 6.35
N ILE A 89 0.58 -2.80 6.75
CA ILE A 89 1.07 -1.42 6.70
C ILE A 89 1.71 -1.12 8.05
N ASN A 90 2.99 -0.75 8.04
CA ASN A 90 3.77 -0.48 9.25
C ASN A 90 3.78 0.99 9.61
N ASP A 91 3.78 1.87 8.61
CA ASP A 91 3.86 3.31 8.84
C ASP A 91 3.24 4.09 7.68
N LEU A 92 2.85 5.32 7.97
CA LEU A 92 2.26 6.22 6.99
C LEU A 92 2.64 7.65 7.38
N ILE A 93 3.33 8.34 6.46
CA ILE A 93 3.92 9.64 6.73
C ILE A 93 3.56 10.61 5.61
N MET A 94 3.08 11.80 5.98
CA MET A 94 2.86 12.86 5.01
C MET A 94 4.21 13.50 4.66
N VAL A 95 4.46 13.68 3.37
CA VAL A 95 5.69 14.25 2.86
C VAL A 95 5.39 15.39 1.90
N LYS A 96 6.42 16.12 1.48
CA LYS A 96 6.27 17.18 0.47
C LYS A 96 5.94 16.55 -0.88
N ASN A 97 5.14 17.24 -1.70
CA ASN A 97 4.69 16.71 -2.99
C ASN A 97 5.83 16.43 -3.97
N ASP A 98 6.97 17.04 -3.76
CA ASP A 98 8.16 16.84 -4.60
C ASP A 98 9.16 15.84 -4.04
N ALA A 99 8.78 15.15 -2.98
CA ALA A 99 9.66 14.16 -2.35
C ALA A 99 9.75 12.85 -3.12
#